data_eff46e9d129e28dca3eb14bbe9845cc7
#
_entry.id   eff46e9d129e28dca3eb14bbe9845cc7
#
_cell.length_a   1.000
_cell.length_b   1.000
_cell.length_c   1.000
_cell.angle_alpha   90.00
_cell.angle_beta   90.00
_cell.angle_gamma   90.00
#
_symmetry.space_group_name_H-M   'P 1'
#
loop_
_entity.id
_entity.type
_entity.pdbx_description
1 polymer ?
#
loop_
_entity_poly.entity_id
_entity_poly.type
_entity_poly.pdbx_seq_one_letter_code
_entity_poly.pdbx_strand_id
1 'polypeptide(L)'
;VARTVQGAAMGAAVMCARAVVRDLYAPAAGARVMSRALSGLGVIACLSAPVGGLASDLFGWRAALLLPAVFGAVTLALVVWRFVESVPHKNPRALHPGTLLRTWGVILRNPTFVAFCALTCASYGLLFTFLAASSFVFIQVLGLSKTQYGLVMFWNSLWYVAGTFLCRYWLQRHGVRGTVARAGGLALVGATAMGVLALAGVVSVWAIVLPLVPIMLAHGVNQPCGQSGSVGPFPQAAGAASALNGFFMMLVAFFVGGWLGRSMDGTVLPMAYGMWFFGTCAAVAAWTLVQRHGEPQHG
;
A
#
# COMPACT_ATOMS: atom_id res chain seq x y z
N VAL A 1 1.73 -12.87 19.39
CA VAL A 1 1.45 -11.75 20.31
C VAL A 1 2.25 -10.50 19.92
N ALA A 2 3.61 -10.51 19.89
CA ALA A 2 4.43 -9.30 19.61
C ALA A 2 4.08 -8.63 18.28
N ARG A 3 3.88 -9.38 17.20
CA ARG A 3 3.50 -8.85 15.88
C ARG A 3 2.09 -8.24 15.86
N THR A 4 1.18 -8.79 16.65
CA THR A 4 -0.18 -8.22 16.78
C THR A 4 -0.13 -6.86 17.49
N VAL A 5 0.63 -6.77 18.58
CA VAL A 5 0.84 -5.49 19.30
C VAL A 5 1.54 -4.47 18.41
N GLN A 6 2.57 -4.88 17.67
CA GLN A 6 3.27 -4.01 16.72
C GLN A 6 2.32 -3.48 15.64
N GLY A 7 1.48 -4.33 15.06
CA GLY A 7 0.50 -3.93 14.05
C GLY A 7 -0.54 -2.95 14.59
N ALA A 8 -1.06 -3.19 15.79
CA ALA A 8 -2.00 -2.29 16.44
C ALA A 8 -1.36 -0.92 16.74
N ALA A 9 -0.12 -0.90 17.27
CA ALA A 9 0.61 0.33 17.55
C ALA A 9 0.90 1.14 16.28
N MET A 10 1.32 0.49 15.19
CA MET A 10 1.54 1.15 13.89
C MET A 10 0.24 1.73 13.31
N GLY A 11 -0.85 0.98 13.39
CA GLY A 11 -2.16 1.46 12.96
C GLY A 11 -2.60 2.70 13.73
N ALA A 12 -2.48 2.69 15.05
CA ALA A 12 -2.77 3.83 15.92
C ALA A 12 -1.90 5.04 15.57
N ALA A 13 -0.58 4.86 15.42
CA ALA A 13 0.34 5.95 15.10
C ALA A 13 -0.01 6.63 13.76
N VAL A 14 -0.32 5.87 12.72
CA VAL A 14 -0.73 6.42 11.40
C VAL A 14 -2.04 7.19 11.51
N MET A 15 -3.03 6.66 12.24
CA MET A 15 -4.33 7.32 12.44
C MET A 15 -4.18 8.62 13.23
N CYS A 16 -3.40 8.62 14.31
CA CYS A 16 -3.14 9.82 15.11
C CYS A 16 -2.41 10.89 14.29
N ALA A 17 -1.39 10.53 13.52
CA ALA A 17 -0.66 11.49 12.68
C ALA A 17 -1.59 12.18 11.65
N ARG A 18 -2.49 11.42 11.02
CA ARG A 18 -3.49 11.99 10.08
C ARG A 18 -4.50 12.90 10.79
N ALA A 19 -4.93 12.52 12.00
CA ALA A 19 -5.84 13.32 12.81
C ALA A 19 -5.20 14.66 13.20
N VAL A 20 -3.98 14.65 13.70
CA VAL A 20 -3.22 15.86 14.07
C VAL A 20 -3.07 16.82 12.88
N VAL A 21 -2.75 16.33 11.68
CA VAL A 21 -2.67 17.18 10.49
C VAL A 21 -4.01 17.82 10.17
N ARG A 22 -5.11 17.09 10.29
CA ARG A 22 -6.46 17.62 10.07
C ARG A 22 -6.85 18.66 11.11
N ASP A 23 -6.46 18.47 12.35
CA ASP A 23 -6.83 19.36 13.46
C ASP A 23 -6.04 20.68 13.45
N LEU A 24 -4.79 20.64 12.97
CA LEU A 24 -3.89 21.81 12.96
C LEU A 24 -3.93 22.63 11.67
N TYR A 25 -4.37 22.05 10.55
CA TYR A 25 -4.28 22.70 9.24
C TYR A 25 -5.61 22.73 8.52
N ALA A 26 -5.91 23.88 7.88
CA ALA A 26 -7.02 23.96 6.92
C ALA A 26 -6.81 22.94 5.76
N PRO A 27 -7.89 22.48 5.12
CA PRO A 27 -7.84 21.35 4.15
C PRO A 27 -6.73 21.45 3.10
N ALA A 28 -6.57 22.63 2.49
CA ALA A 28 -5.56 22.86 1.44
C ALA A 28 -4.11 22.83 1.99
N ALA A 29 -3.87 23.35 3.19
CA ALA A 29 -2.58 23.34 3.86
C ALA A 29 -2.27 21.92 4.39
N GLY A 30 -3.27 21.25 4.98
CA GLY A 30 -3.18 19.88 5.45
C GLY A 30 -2.83 18.91 4.33
N ALA A 31 -3.42 19.06 3.14
CA ALA A 31 -3.08 18.26 1.97
C ALA A 31 -1.60 18.43 1.56
N ARG A 32 -1.05 19.65 1.63
CA ARG A 32 0.36 19.91 1.36
C ARG A 32 1.30 19.26 2.39
N VAL A 33 0.95 19.36 3.68
CA VAL A 33 1.72 18.73 4.76
C VAL A 33 1.70 17.21 4.60
N MET A 34 0.54 16.63 4.35
CA MET A 34 0.40 15.19 4.13
C MET A 34 1.16 14.72 2.89
N SER A 35 1.14 15.48 1.80
CA SER A 35 1.92 15.18 0.59
C SER A 35 3.43 15.15 0.87
N ARG A 36 3.95 16.09 1.68
CA ARG A 36 5.36 16.08 2.12
C ARG A 36 5.68 14.86 2.96
N ALA A 37 4.80 14.50 3.90
CA ALA A 37 4.97 13.31 4.74
C ALA A 37 5.00 12.01 3.90
N LEU A 38 4.12 11.89 2.91
CA LEU A 38 4.09 10.76 1.98
C LEU A 38 5.33 10.71 1.07
N SER A 39 5.88 11.87 0.68
CA SER A 39 7.15 11.92 -0.05
C SER A 39 8.30 11.40 0.82
N GLY A 40 8.35 11.78 2.10
CA GLY A 40 9.31 11.23 3.06
C GLY A 40 9.17 9.72 3.24
N LEU A 41 7.95 9.21 3.30
CA LEU A 41 7.69 7.77 3.33
C LEU A 41 8.24 7.06 2.08
N GLY A 42 8.11 7.67 0.90
CA GLY A 42 8.68 7.16 -0.35
C GLY A 42 10.21 7.06 -0.30
N VAL A 43 10.89 8.07 0.23
CA VAL A 43 12.36 8.05 0.42
C VAL A 43 12.77 6.94 1.39
N ILE A 44 12.07 6.80 2.52
CA ILE A 44 12.33 5.73 3.48
C ILE A 44 12.10 4.35 2.83
N ALA A 45 11.06 4.18 2.04
CA ALA A 45 10.77 2.94 1.32
C ALA A 45 11.91 2.58 0.34
N CYS A 46 12.47 3.58 -0.36
CA CYS A 46 13.61 3.37 -1.27
C CYS A 46 14.89 2.94 -0.52
N LEU A 47 15.15 3.52 0.64
CA LEU A 47 16.41 3.31 1.36
C LEU A 47 16.36 2.12 2.33
N SER A 48 15.18 1.75 2.83
CA SER A 48 15.04 0.75 3.89
C SER A 48 15.57 -0.64 3.50
N ALA A 49 15.30 -1.09 2.27
CA ALA A 49 15.72 -2.42 1.84
C ALA A 49 17.24 -2.53 1.60
N PRO A 50 17.91 -1.59 0.87
CA PRO A 50 19.38 -1.61 0.77
C PRO A 50 20.09 -1.48 2.13
N VAL A 51 19.63 -0.55 2.98
CA VAL A 51 20.21 -0.36 4.32
C VAL A 51 19.98 -1.59 5.20
N GLY A 52 18.79 -2.18 5.18
CA GLY A 52 18.50 -3.41 5.92
C GLY A 52 19.30 -4.61 5.40
N GLY A 53 19.45 -4.74 4.08
CA GLY A 53 20.29 -5.77 3.45
C GLY A 53 21.74 -5.65 3.87
N LEU A 54 22.35 -4.47 3.73
CA LEU A 54 23.72 -4.20 4.13
C LEU A 54 23.94 -4.43 5.64
N ALA A 55 23.05 -3.94 6.49
CA ALA A 55 23.13 -4.17 7.93
C ALA A 55 23.06 -5.67 8.28
N SER A 56 22.22 -6.43 7.57
CA SER A 56 22.10 -7.87 7.75
C SER A 56 23.35 -8.64 7.29
N ASP A 57 24.00 -8.19 6.21
CA ASP A 57 25.21 -8.83 5.68
C ASP A 57 26.45 -8.53 6.55
N LEU A 58 26.58 -7.28 7.06
CA LEU A 58 27.74 -6.88 7.85
C LEU A 58 27.62 -7.26 9.34
N PHE A 59 26.43 -7.13 9.94
CA PHE A 59 26.25 -7.25 11.39
C PHE A 59 25.22 -8.32 11.78
N GLY A 60 24.67 -9.04 10.79
CA GLY A 60 23.68 -10.08 10.98
C GLY A 60 22.24 -9.56 11.12
N TRP A 61 21.26 -10.47 11.10
CA TRP A 61 19.84 -10.17 11.07
C TRP A 61 19.32 -9.35 12.28
N ARG A 62 19.99 -9.48 13.44
CA ARG A 62 19.63 -8.72 14.66
C ARG A 62 19.86 -7.22 14.48
N ALA A 63 20.94 -6.83 13.79
CA ALA A 63 21.22 -5.44 13.49
C ALA A 63 20.15 -4.83 12.56
N ALA A 64 19.69 -5.56 11.56
CA ALA A 64 18.61 -5.13 10.69
C ALA A 64 17.29 -4.89 11.46
N LEU A 65 17.01 -5.64 12.54
CA LEU A 65 15.86 -5.42 13.42
C LEU A 65 16.05 -4.28 14.42
N LEU A 66 17.28 -3.94 14.77
CA LEU A 66 17.57 -2.81 15.66
C LEU A 66 17.34 -1.47 14.98
N LEU A 67 17.55 -1.37 13.68
CA LEU A 67 17.35 -0.11 12.93
C LEU A 67 15.94 0.48 13.10
N PRO A 68 14.85 -0.27 12.81
CA PRO A 68 13.51 0.25 13.03
C PRO A 68 13.18 0.44 14.53
N ALA A 69 13.79 -0.32 15.44
CA ALA A 69 13.60 -0.12 16.87
C ALA A 69 14.21 1.22 17.35
N VAL A 70 15.44 1.54 16.91
CA VAL A 70 16.09 2.83 17.20
C VAL A 70 15.29 3.99 16.59
N PHE A 71 14.86 3.86 15.32
CA PHE A 71 14.02 4.86 14.67
C PHE A 71 12.72 5.10 15.45
N GLY A 72 12.07 4.02 15.89
CA GLY A 72 10.85 4.10 16.72
C GLY A 72 11.10 4.77 18.07
N ALA A 73 12.20 4.44 18.73
CA ALA A 73 12.58 5.06 20.01
C ALA A 73 12.86 6.57 19.88
N VAL A 74 13.60 6.97 18.85
CA VAL A 74 13.85 8.39 18.55
C VAL A 74 12.55 9.13 18.24
N THR A 75 11.68 8.52 17.43
CA THR A 75 10.36 9.09 17.09
C THR A 75 9.52 9.26 18.36
N LEU A 76 9.48 8.24 19.22
CA LEU A 76 8.76 8.31 20.50
C LEU A 76 9.30 9.43 21.41
N ALA A 77 10.62 9.53 21.53
CA ALA A 77 11.25 10.58 22.31
C ALA A 77 10.88 11.98 21.79
N LEU A 78 10.89 12.18 20.46
CA LEU A 78 10.48 13.44 19.84
C LEU A 78 9.00 13.75 20.08
N VAL A 79 8.12 12.74 19.99
CA VAL A 79 6.69 12.90 20.27
C VAL A 79 6.49 13.29 21.75
N VAL A 80 7.09 12.57 22.69
CA VAL A 80 6.96 12.87 24.12
C VAL A 80 7.46 14.28 24.45
N TRP A 81 8.52 14.73 23.78
CA TRP A 81 9.12 16.04 24.04
C TRP A 81 8.35 17.20 23.39
N ARG A 82 7.79 17.00 22.18
CA ARG A 82 7.25 18.10 21.36
C ARG A 82 5.74 18.04 21.15
N PHE A 83 5.09 16.91 21.45
CA PHE A 83 3.66 16.77 21.19
C PHE A 83 2.84 17.57 22.16
N VAL A 84 1.96 18.41 21.61
CA VAL A 84 0.92 19.12 22.35
C VAL A 84 -0.42 18.59 21.82
N GLU A 85 -1.37 18.30 22.72
CA GLU A 85 -2.70 17.83 22.35
C GLU A 85 -3.40 18.85 21.42
N SER A 86 -3.81 18.38 20.25
CA SER A 86 -4.39 19.23 19.21
C SER A 86 -5.91 19.30 19.27
N VAL A 87 -6.56 18.42 20.04
CA VAL A 87 -8.04 18.35 20.11
C VAL A 87 -8.57 19.29 21.18
N PRO A 88 -9.25 20.39 20.81
CA PRO A 88 -9.81 21.34 21.80
C PRO A 88 -10.98 20.75 22.59
N HIS A 89 -11.79 19.88 21.99
CA HIS A 89 -12.97 19.29 22.61
C HIS A 89 -13.03 17.79 22.33
N LYS A 90 -12.84 16.97 23.37
CA LYS A 90 -12.95 15.51 23.28
C LYS A 90 -14.42 15.11 23.16
N ASN A 91 -14.76 14.32 22.14
CA ASN A 91 -16.10 13.75 21.97
C ASN A 91 -16.18 12.35 22.63
N PRO A 92 -16.74 12.19 23.82
CA PRO A 92 -16.81 10.90 24.52
C PRO A 92 -17.70 9.88 23.81
N ARG A 93 -18.62 10.35 22.91
CA ARG A 93 -19.53 9.47 22.17
C ARG A 93 -18.94 8.97 20.85
N ALA A 94 -17.75 9.44 20.43
CA ALA A 94 -17.13 9.05 19.17
C ALA A 94 -16.83 7.54 19.08
N LEU A 95 -16.57 6.91 20.23
CA LEU A 95 -16.28 5.46 20.33
C LEU A 95 -17.51 4.61 20.70
N HIS A 96 -18.71 5.17 20.72
CA HIS A 96 -19.90 4.39 21.05
C HIS A 96 -20.15 3.33 19.96
N PRO A 97 -20.20 2.02 20.31
CA PRO A 97 -20.25 0.93 19.32
C PRO A 97 -21.41 1.05 18.32
N GLY A 98 -22.59 1.46 18.79
CA GLY A 98 -23.76 1.63 17.92
C GLY A 98 -23.57 2.71 16.85
N THR A 99 -22.92 3.83 17.18
CA THR A 99 -22.63 4.91 16.24
C THR A 99 -21.58 4.46 15.23
N LEU A 100 -20.55 3.75 15.66
CA LEU A 100 -19.50 3.20 14.78
C LEU A 100 -20.09 2.21 13.79
N LEU A 101 -20.86 1.23 14.24
CA LEU A 101 -21.46 0.21 13.38
C LEU A 101 -22.42 0.83 12.35
N ARG A 102 -23.22 1.82 12.76
CA ARG A 102 -24.10 2.54 11.84
C ARG A 102 -23.29 3.29 10.78
N THR A 103 -22.25 4.01 11.16
CA THR A 103 -21.37 4.73 10.24
C THR A 103 -20.69 3.77 9.26
N TRP A 104 -20.17 2.65 9.74
CA TRP A 104 -19.59 1.61 8.88
C TRP A 104 -20.61 1.02 7.92
N GLY A 105 -21.84 0.77 8.37
CA GLY A 105 -22.91 0.30 7.51
C GLY A 105 -23.24 1.26 6.36
N VAL A 106 -23.24 2.58 6.64
CA VAL A 106 -23.43 3.61 5.60
C VAL A 106 -22.26 3.63 4.62
N ILE A 107 -21.02 3.58 5.12
CA ILE A 107 -19.82 3.60 4.28
C ILE A 107 -19.77 2.37 3.37
N LEU A 108 -20.02 1.18 3.91
CA LEU A 108 -19.96 -0.08 3.16
C LEU A 108 -21.06 -0.22 2.09
N ARG A 109 -22.17 0.49 2.24
CA ARG A 109 -23.24 0.54 1.24
C ARG A 109 -23.00 1.57 0.13
N ASN A 110 -22.02 2.45 0.28
CA ASN A 110 -21.74 3.46 -0.72
C ASN A 110 -20.96 2.85 -1.90
N PRO A 111 -21.49 2.90 -3.14
CA PRO A 111 -20.87 2.26 -4.28
C PRO A 111 -19.51 2.86 -4.67
N THR A 112 -19.31 4.16 -4.44
CA THR A 112 -18.02 4.83 -4.67
C THR A 112 -16.96 4.29 -3.71
N PHE A 113 -17.29 4.15 -2.41
CA PHE A 113 -16.40 3.52 -1.45
C PHE A 113 -16.01 2.11 -1.86
N VAL A 114 -16.99 1.29 -2.20
CA VAL A 114 -16.78 -0.12 -2.60
C VAL A 114 -15.88 -0.21 -3.82
N ALA A 115 -16.10 0.64 -4.84
CA ALA A 115 -15.31 0.66 -6.06
C ALA A 115 -13.83 0.98 -5.79
N PHE A 116 -13.57 2.04 -5.03
CA PHE A 116 -12.19 2.44 -4.73
C PHE A 116 -11.53 1.55 -3.67
N CYS A 117 -12.28 1.00 -2.73
CA CYS A 117 -11.79 0.02 -1.77
C CYS A 117 -11.37 -1.28 -2.48
N ALA A 118 -12.18 -1.78 -3.43
CA ALA A 118 -11.82 -2.94 -4.25
C ALA A 118 -10.53 -2.70 -5.04
N LEU A 119 -10.38 -1.51 -5.65
CA LEU A 119 -9.17 -1.12 -6.37
C LEU A 119 -7.94 -1.09 -5.47
N THR A 120 -8.04 -0.46 -4.28
CA THR A 120 -6.90 -0.40 -3.32
C THR A 120 -6.55 -1.77 -2.79
N CYS A 121 -7.54 -2.59 -2.48
CA CYS A 121 -7.35 -3.96 -2.01
C CYS A 121 -6.67 -4.83 -3.06
N ALA A 122 -7.11 -4.78 -4.31
CA ALA A 122 -6.50 -5.53 -5.40
C ALA A 122 -5.05 -5.06 -5.68
N SER A 123 -4.84 -3.74 -5.75
CA SER A 123 -3.50 -3.16 -5.94
C SER A 123 -2.55 -3.48 -4.78
N TYR A 124 -3.05 -3.46 -3.54
CA TYR A 124 -2.27 -3.82 -2.37
C TYR A 124 -1.99 -5.33 -2.30
N GLY A 125 -2.96 -6.17 -2.64
CA GLY A 125 -2.81 -7.61 -2.72
C GLY A 125 -1.71 -8.01 -3.72
N LEU A 126 -1.64 -7.33 -4.86
CA LEU A 126 -0.59 -7.51 -5.85
C LEU A 126 0.80 -7.15 -5.28
N LEU A 127 0.94 -5.98 -4.65
CA LEU A 127 2.18 -5.58 -3.98
C LEU A 127 2.55 -6.53 -2.84
N PHE A 128 1.58 -6.88 -1.98
CA PHE A 128 1.84 -7.74 -0.82
C PHE A 128 2.23 -9.16 -1.23
N THR A 129 1.64 -9.72 -2.29
CA THR A 129 2.07 -11.00 -2.86
C THR A 129 3.55 -10.98 -3.24
N PHE A 130 3.97 -9.91 -3.92
CA PHE A 130 5.38 -9.71 -4.22
C PHE A 130 6.24 -9.59 -2.96
N LEU A 131 5.89 -8.71 -2.02
CA LEU A 131 6.68 -8.50 -0.80
C LEU A 131 6.80 -9.75 0.06
N ALA A 132 5.72 -10.54 0.19
CA ALA A 132 5.71 -11.74 1.01
C ALA A 132 6.51 -12.90 0.41
N ALA A 133 6.53 -13.02 -0.91
CA ALA A 133 7.21 -14.12 -1.61
C ALA A 133 8.62 -13.75 -2.09
N SER A 134 8.90 -12.46 -2.30
CA SER A 134 10.10 -12.00 -3.00
C SER A 134 11.42 -12.43 -2.35
N SER A 135 11.54 -12.33 -1.02
CA SER A 135 12.77 -12.73 -0.33
C SER A 135 13.10 -14.22 -0.55
N PHE A 136 12.07 -15.07 -0.50
CA PHE A 136 12.22 -16.49 -0.78
C PHE A 136 12.60 -16.73 -2.25
N VAL A 137 11.88 -16.15 -3.19
CA VAL A 137 12.11 -16.32 -4.63
C VAL A 137 13.50 -15.81 -5.03
N PHE A 138 13.88 -14.59 -4.65
CA PHE A 138 15.15 -14.01 -5.07
C PHE A 138 16.35 -14.64 -4.37
N ILE A 139 16.26 -14.96 -3.08
CA ILE A 139 17.40 -15.46 -2.31
C ILE A 139 17.50 -16.98 -2.41
N GLN A 140 16.39 -17.73 -2.22
CA GLN A 140 16.46 -19.19 -2.14
C GLN A 140 16.29 -19.85 -3.51
N VAL A 141 15.43 -19.34 -4.39
CA VAL A 141 15.22 -19.94 -5.73
C VAL A 141 16.22 -19.41 -6.75
N LEU A 142 16.46 -18.09 -6.77
CA LEU A 142 17.35 -17.44 -7.76
C LEU A 142 18.78 -17.24 -7.25
N GLY A 143 19.09 -17.55 -5.97
CA GLY A 143 20.44 -17.53 -5.42
C GLY A 143 21.06 -16.14 -5.21
N LEU A 144 20.26 -15.06 -5.16
CA LEU A 144 20.79 -13.72 -4.94
C LEU A 144 21.28 -13.54 -3.50
N SER A 145 22.34 -12.75 -3.33
CA SER A 145 22.72 -12.25 -2.00
C SER A 145 21.68 -11.30 -1.44
N LYS A 146 21.68 -11.11 -0.13
CA LYS A 146 20.76 -10.16 0.54
C LYS A 146 20.95 -8.73 0.03
N THR A 147 22.19 -8.34 -0.26
CA THR A 147 22.50 -7.02 -0.84
C THR A 147 21.93 -6.88 -2.25
N GLN A 148 22.08 -7.90 -3.11
CA GLN A 148 21.49 -7.90 -4.45
C GLN A 148 19.95 -7.84 -4.39
N TYR A 149 19.34 -8.59 -3.48
CA TYR A 149 17.90 -8.48 -3.21
C TYR A 149 17.50 -7.06 -2.77
N GLY A 150 18.29 -6.43 -1.89
CA GLY A 150 18.10 -5.03 -1.50
C GLY A 150 18.12 -4.06 -2.70
N LEU A 151 19.02 -4.29 -3.67
CA LEU A 151 19.05 -3.49 -4.91
C LEU A 151 17.82 -3.70 -5.79
N VAL A 152 17.31 -4.92 -5.88
CA VAL A 152 16.03 -5.19 -6.56
C VAL A 152 14.88 -4.44 -5.89
N MET A 153 14.83 -4.42 -4.55
CA MET A 153 13.82 -3.65 -3.82
C MET A 153 13.95 -2.15 -4.04
N PHE A 154 15.17 -1.64 -4.07
CA PHE A 154 15.43 -0.23 -4.40
C PHE A 154 14.93 0.11 -5.82
N TRP A 155 15.27 -0.71 -6.81
CA TRP A 155 14.80 -0.57 -8.19
C TRP A 155 13.27 -0.51 -8.28
N ASN A 156 12.59 -1.43 -7.61
CA ASN A 156 11.13 -1.45 -7.56
C ASN A 156 10.54 -0.18 -6.91
N SER A 157 11.18 0.30 -5.86
CA SER A 157 10.75 1.53 -5.17
C SER A 157 10.87 2.76 -6.07
N LEU A 158 11.89 2.84 -6.94
CA LEU A 158 12.02 3.92 -7.94
C LEU A 158 10.83 3.95 -8.89
N TRP A 159 10.39 2.79 -9.39
CA TRP A 159 9.24 2.71 -10.29
C TRP A 159 7.92 3.01 -9.58
N TYR A 160 7.79 2.66 -8.31
CA TYR A 160 6.67 3.12 -7.50
C TYR A 160 6.62 4.65 -7.40
N VAL A 161 7.76 5.28 -7.10
CA VAL A 161 7.86 6.74 -7.04
C VAL A 161 7.55 7.36 -8.41
N ALA A 162 8.12 6.83 -9.49
CA ALA A 162 7.79 7.26 -10.85
C ALA A 162 6.29 7.15 -11.14
N GLY A 163 5.63 6.09 -10.67
CA GLY A 163 4.18 5.91 -10.72
C GLY A 163 3.40 7.02 -10.03
N THR A 164 3.88 7.55 -8.89
CA THR A 164 3.22 8.68 -8.21
C THR A 164 3.32 9.98 -9.01
N PHE A 165 4.41 10.21 -9.74
CA PHE A 165 4.53 11.33 -10.68
C PHE A 165 3.59 11.13 -11.88
N LEU A 166 3.56 9.92 -12.43
CA LEU A 166 2.66 9.54 -13.53
C LEU A 166 1.18 9.72 -13.13
N CYS A 167 0.82 9.40 -11.90
CA CYS A 167 -0.51 9.63 -11.34
C CYS A 167 -0.91 11.10 -11.45
N ARG A 168 -0.06 12.01 -10.97
CA ARG A 168 -0.32 13.46 -11.02
C ARG A 168 -0.47 13.96 -12.46
N TYR A 169 0.40 13.52 -13.35
CA TYR A 169 0.36 13.88 -14.76
C TYR A 169 -0.92 13.38 -15.45
N TRP A 170 -1.32 12.14 -15.19
CA TRP A 170 -2.54 11.57 -15.80
C TRP A 170 -3.82 12.15 -15.20
N LEU A 171 -3.85 12.44 -13.89
CA LEU A 171 -5.00 13.07 -13.25
C LEU A 171 -5.34 14.42 -13.87
N GLN A 172 -4.34 15.23 -14.19
CA GLN A 172 -4.54 16.52 -14.84
C GLN A 172 -5.09 16.40 -16.27
N ARG A 173 -4.74 15.33 -16.98
CA ARG A 173 -5.13 15.16 -18.40
C ARG A 173 -6.38 14.31 -18.61
N HIS A 174 -6.63 13.35 -17.73
CA HIS A 174 -7.63 12.30 -17.98
C HIS A 174 -8.63 12.12 -16.85
N GLY A 175 -8.53 12.92 -15.78
CA GLY A 175 -9.34 12.75 -14.59
C GLY A 175 -9.10 11.41 -13.89
N VAL A 176 -9.87 11.14 -12.84
CA VAL A 176 -9.69 9.94 -12.00
C VAL A 176 -9.98 8.65 -12.77
N ARG A 177 -11.12 8.59 -13.48
CA ARG A 177 -11.54 7.39 -14.23
C ARG A 177 -10.52 7.00 -15.29
N GLY A 178 -10.11 7.96 -16.12
CA GLY A 178 -9.15 7.71 -17.19
C GLY A 178 -7.77 7.33 -16.67
N THR A 179 -7.33 7.89 -15.54
CA THR A 179 -6.06 7.58 -14.88
C THR A 179 -6.06 6.15 -14.35
N VAL A 180 -7.10 5.77 -13.62
CA VAL A 180 -7.23 4.43 -13.03
C VAL A 180 -7.39 3.36 -14.10
N ALA A 181 -8.12 3.64 -15.20
CA ALA A 181 -8.26 2.69 -16.31
C ALA A 181 -6.90 2.34 -16.96
N ARG A 182 -6.03 3.34 -17.17
CA ARG A 182 -4.68 3.13 -17.72
C ARG A 182 -3.79 2.35 -16.74
N ALA A 183 -3.87 2.68 -15.46
CA ALA A 183 -3.13 1.96 -14.43
C ALA A 183 -3.59 0.50 -14.30
N GLY A 184 -4.89 0.23 -14.45
CA GLY A 184 -5.42 -1.12 -14.54
C GLY A 184 -4.80 -1.91 -15.69
N GLY A 185 -4.66 -1.27 -16.87
CA GLY A 185 -3.97 -1.87 -18.03
C GLY A 185 -2.51 -2.21 -17.74
N LEU A 186 -1.75 -1.28 -17.14
CA LEU A 186 -0.37 -1.55 -16.75
C LEU A 186 -0.24 -2.70 -15.75
N ALA A 187 -1.13 -2.75 -14.74
CA ALA A 187 -1.14 -3.84 -13.76
C ALA A 187 -1.40 -5.19 -14.43
N LEU A 188 -2.38 -5.25 -15.35
CA LEU A 188 -2.72 -6.46 -16.07
C LEU A 188 -1.59 -6.93 -16.98
N VAL A 189 -1.00 -6.02 -17.76
CA VAL A 189 0.10 -6.34 -18.69
C VAL A 189 1.29 -6.91 -17.92
N GLY A 190 1.73 -6.23 -16.84
CA GLY A 190 2.86 -6.71 -16.04
C GLY A 190 2.56 -8.04 -15.35
N ALA A 191 1.39 -8.17 -14.74
CA ALA A 191 1.01 -9.39 -14.05
C ALA A 191 0.85 -10.58 -15.02
N THR A 192 0.28 -10.36 -16.21
CA THR A 192 0.16 -11.39 -17.25
C THR A 192 1.53 -11.77 -17.81
N ALA A 193 2.41 -10.80 -18.10
CA ALA A 193 3.76 -11.08 -18.56
C ALA A 193 4.52 -11.94 -17.54
N MET A 194 4.43 -11.63 -16.24
CA MET A 194 5.05 -12.43 -15.20
C MET A 194 4.46 -13.84 -15.11
N GLY A 195 3.13 -13.97 -15.18
CA GLY A 195 2.46 -15.27 -15.16
C GLY A 195 2.85 -16.14 -16.35
N VAL A 196 2.88 -15.58 -17.56
CA VAL A 196 3.26 -16.28 -18.80
C VAL A 196 4.74 -16.72 -18.74
N LEU A 197 5.66 -15.86 -18.34
CA LEU A 197 7.08 -16.21 -18.20
C LEU A 197 7.31 -17.31 -17.17
N ALA A 198 6.60 -17.26 -16.05
CA ALA A 198 6.67 -18.30 -15.01
C ALA A 198 6.13 -19.65 -15.53
N LEU A 199 5.00 -19.65 -16.25
CA LEU A 199 4.43 -20.85 -16.88
C LEU A 199 5.34 -21.41 -17.98
N ALA A 200 6.05 -20.56 -18.72
CA ALA A 200 7.05 -20.96 -19.72
C ALA A 200 8.34 -21.53 -19.09
N GLY A 201 8.43 -21.59 -17.75
CA GLY A 201 9.60 -22.11 -17.04
C GLY A 201 10.83 -21.19 -17.09
N VAL A 202 10.65 -19.89 -17.40
CA VAL A 202 11.76 -18.94 -17.45
C VAL A 202 12.12 -18.51 -16.03
N VAL A 203 13.12 -19.15 -15.46
CA VAL A 203 13.65 -18.87 -14.10
C VAL A 203 14.81 -17.87 -14.22
N SER A 204 14.50 -16.59 -14.18
CA SER A 204 15.49 -15.52 -14.28
C SER A 204 15.06 -14.30 -13.45
N VAL A 205 16.04 -13.58 -12.91
CA VAL A 205 15.81 -12.29 -12.22
C VAL A 205 15.07 -11.31 -13.13
N TRP A 206 15.45 -11.25 -14.39
CA TRP A 206 14.84 -10.34 -15.38
C TRP A 206 13.40 -10.71 -15.75
N ALA A 207 13.05 -11.99 -15.69
CA ALA A 207 11.69 -12.47 -15.92
C ALA A 207 10.72 -12.00 -14.82
N ILE A 208 11.23 -11.57 -13.69
CA ILE A 208 10.45 -10.99 -12.59
C ILE A 208 10.57 -9.45 -12.59
N VAL A 209 11.80 -8.93 -12.65
CA VAL A 209 12.06 -7.49 -12.49
C VAL A 209 11.48 -6.65 -13.62
N LEU A 210 11.52 -7.12 -14.87
CA LEU A 210 10.95 -6.35 -16.00
C LEU A 210 9.42 -6.25 -15.93
N PRO A 211 8.65 -7.34 -15.70
CA PRO A 211 7.21 -7.24 -15.49
C PRO A 211 6.80 -6.44 -14.24
N LEU A 212 7.66 -6.35 -13.23
CA LEU A 212 7.39 -5.52 -12.04
C LEU A 212 7.35 -4.02 -12.37
N VAL A 213 8.04 -3.56 -13.41
CA VAL A 213 8.05 -2.13 -13.78
C VAL A 213 6.63 -1.59 -14.01
N PRO A 214 5.83 -2.11 -14.95
CA PRO A 214 4.47 -1.63 -15.14
C PRO A 214 3.58 -1.88 -13.92
N ILE A 215 3.83 -2.93 -13.14
CA ILE A 215 3.09 -3.20 -11.90
C ILE A 215 3.34 -2.11 -10.86
N MET A 216 4.60 -1.71 -10.64
CA MET A 216 4.95 -0.69 -9.65
C MET A 216 4.47 0.71 -10.09
N LEU A 217 4.54 1.02 -11.38
CA LEU A 217 3.93 2.23 -11.94
C LEU A 217 2.42 2.25 -11.68
N ALA A 218 1.72 1.15 -11.96
CA ALA A 218 0.29 1.00 -11.70
C ALA A 218 -0.04 1.15 -10.20
N HIS A 219 0.75 0.54 -9.33
CA HIS A 219 0.57 0.65 -7.88
C HIS A 219 0.71 2.10 -7.40
N GLY A 220 1.72 2.84 -7.92
CA GLY A 220 1.93 4.26 -7.64
C GLY A 220 0.78 5.17 -8.09
N VAL A 221 -0.05 4.72 -9.03
CA VAL A 221 -1.28 5.39 -9.48
C VAL A 221 -2.49 4.93 -8.68
N ASN A 222 -2.72 3.62 -8.58
CA ASN A 222 -3.93 3.04 -8.00
C ASN A 222 -4.09 3.32 -6.50
N GLN A 223 -2.98 3.33 -5.75
CA GLN A 223 -3.03 3.55 -4.30
C GLN A 223 -3.50 4.96 -3.93
N PRO A 224 -2.89 6.06 -4.41
CA PRO A 224 -3.38 7.40 -4.06
C PRO A 224 -4.78 7.68 -4.62
N CYS A 225 -5.10 7.25 -5.84
CA CYS A 225 -6.45 7.42 -6.41
C CYS A 225 -7.49 6.64 -5.62
N GLY A 226 -7.20 5.40 -5.27
CA GLY A 226 -8.13 4.56 -4.52
C GLY A 226 -8.33 5.03 -3.08
N GLN A 227 -7.26 5.42 -2.37
CA GLN A 227 -7.37 5.92 -1.00
C GLN A 227 -8.14 7.25 -0.95
N SER A 228 -7.86 8.19 -1.85
CA SER A 228 -8.59 9.45 -1.90
C SER A 228 -10.04 9.26 -2.34
N GLY A 229 -10.28 8.40 -3.33
CA GLY A 229 -11.63 8.10 -3.84
C GLY A 229 -12.52 7.38 -2.82
N SER A 230 -11.96 6.50 -1.99
CA SER A 230 -12.72 5.81 -0.93
C SER A 230 -13.13 6.73 0.21
N VAL A 231 -12.36 7.79 0.49
CA VAL A 231 -12.62 8.74 1.57
C VAL A 231 -13.47 9.93 1.10
N GLY A 232 -13.38 10.29 -0.17
CA GLY A 232 -14.00 11.47 -0.76
C GLY A 232 -15.50 11.67 -0.44
N PRO A 233 -16.36 10.64 -0.52
CA PRO A 233 -17.78 10.77 -0.22
C PRO A 233 -18.11 11.05 1.25
N PHE A 234 -17.13 10.95 2.16
CA PHE A 234 -17.36 11.00 3.61
C PHE A 234 -16.51 12.07 4.32
N PRO A 235 -16.64 13.36 4.03
CA PRO A 235 -15.80 14.40 4.64
C PRO A 235 -15.94 14.45 6.16
N GLN A 236 -17.14 14.16 6.71
CA GLN A 236 -17.38 14.14 8.16
C GLN A 236 -17.01 12.80 8.83
N ALA A 237 -16.82 11.73 8.05
CA ALA A 237 -16.46 10.40 8.52
C ALA A 237 -15.19 9.87 7.82
N ALA A 238 -14.33 10.77 7.36
CA ALA A 238 -13.13 10.45 6.59
C ALA A 238 -12.18 9.47 7.32
N GLY A 239 -12.06 9.64 8.64
CA GLY A 239 -11.29 8.71 9.50
C GLY A 239 -11.86 7.30 9.49
N ALA A 240 -13.19 7.15 9.60
CA ALA A 240 -13.85 5.84 9.58
C ALA A 240 -13.73 5.17 8.21
N ALA A 241 -13.90 5.93 7.11
CA ALA A 241 -13.73 5.41 5.75
C ALA A 241 -12.28 4.98 5.48
N SER A 242 -11.29 5.78 5.90
CA SER A 242 -9.88 5.43 5.79
C SER A 242 -9.52 4.18 6.63
N ALA A 243 -10.08 4.06 7.83
CA ALA A 243 -9.86 2.90 8.69
C ALA A 243 -10.44 1.62 8.08
N LEU A 244 -11.66 1.67 7.54
CA LEU A 244 -12.28 0.55 6.85
C LEU A 244 -11.50 0.14 5.60
N ASN A 245 -11.06 1.10 4.79
CA ASN A 245 -10.23 0.80 3.62
C ASN A 245 -8.91 0.12 4.03
N GLY A 246 -8.24 0.63 5.06
CA GLY A 246 -7.04 0.01 5.63
C GLY A 246 -7.29 -1.39 6.19
N PHE A 247 -8.42 -1.60 6.87
CA PHE A 247 -8.81 -2.91 7.38
C PHE A 247 -8.95 -3.95 6.26
N PHE A 248 -9.66 -3.61 5.17
CA PHE A 248 -9.80 -4.53 4.04
C PHE A 248 -8.49 -4.82 3.33
N MET A 249 -7.60 -3.82 3.20
CA MET A 249 -6.25 -4.03 2.66
C MET A 249 -5.46 -5.03 3.52
N MET A 250 -5.50 -4.89 4.86
CA MET A 250 -4.82 -5.82 5.77
C MET A 250 -5.47 -7.21 5.78
N LEU A 251 -6.78 -7.29 5.60
CA LEU A 251 -7.49 -8.56 5.46
C LEU A 251 -7.03 -9.31 4.21
N VAL A 252 -6.88 -8.61 3.09
CA VAL A 252 -6.29 -9.18 1.86
C VAL A 252 -4.87 -9.68 2.12
N ALA A 253 -4.03 -8.88 2.79
CA ALA A 253 -2.67 -9.30 3.15
C ALA A 253 -2.65 -10.56 4.01
N PHE A 254 -3.57 -10.67 4.97
CA PHE A 254 -3.72 -11.85 5.83
C PHE A 254 -4.01 -13.11 5.02
N PHE A 255 -4.99 -13.04 4.10
CA PHE A 255 -5.34 -14.18 3.25
C PHE A 255 -4.22 -14.53 2.27
N VAL A 256 -3.58 -13.53 1.66
CA VAL A 256 -2.43 -13.74 0.77
C VAL A 256 -1.28 -14.40 1.51
N GLY A 257 -0.94 -13.91 2.71
CA GLY A 257 0.14 -14.49 3.53
C GLY A 257 -0.17 -15.93 3.94
N GLY A 258 -1.42 -16.22 4.33
CA GLY A 258 -1.86 -17.56 4.67
C GLY A 258 -1.86 -18.53 3.47
N TRP A 259 -2.24 -18.03 2.28
CA TRP A 259 -2.19 -18.80 1.06
C TRP A 259 -0.74 -19.06 0.61
N LEU A 260 0.11 -18.04 0.53
CA LEU A 260 1.51 -18.19 0.16
C LEU A 260 2.25 -19.13 1.12
N GLY A 261 2.00 -19.01 2.43
CA GLY A 261 2.64 -19.90 3.42
C GLY A 261 2.33 -21.39 3.24
N ARG A 262 1.23 -21.73 2.53
CA ARG A 262 0.87 -23.11 2.19
C ARG A 262 1.26 -23.52 0.78
N SER A 263 1.39 -22.56 -0.13
CA SER A 263 1.56 -22.80 -1.57
C SER A 263 3.00 -22.70 -2.04
N MET A 264 3.91 -22.16 -1.20
CA MET A 264 5.33 -22.04 -1.57
C MET A 264 5.97 -23.42 -1.69
N ASP A 265 6.35 -23.80 -2.90
CA ASP A 265 6.82 -25.12 -3.31
C ASP A 265 8.29 -25.13 -3.80
N GLY A 266 9.02 -24.04 -3.57
CA GLY A 266 10.39 -23.89 -4.06
C GLY A 266 10.48 -23.31 -5.49
N THR A 267 9.35 -22.92 -6.08
CA THR A 267 9.28 -22.33 -7.41
C THR A 267 8.86 -20.85 -7.38
N VAL A 268 8.90 -20.19 -8.53
CA VAL A 268 8.38 -18.82 -8.72
C VAL A 268 6.86 -18.79 -8.94
N LEU A 269 6.23 -19.94 -9.18
CA LEU A 269 4.83 -20.06 -9.63
C LEU A 269 3.82 -19.49 -8.62
N PRO A 270 3.89 -19.80 -7.30
CA PRO A 270 2.91 -19.25 -6.37
C PRO A 270 2.91 -17.72 -6.34
N MET A 271 4.09 -17.09 -6.38
CA MET A 271 4.20 -15.64 -6.47
C MET A 271 3.56 -15.12 -7.77
N ALA A 272 3.88 -15.72 -8.91
CA ALA A 272 3.37 -15.32 -10.21
C ALA A 272 1.85 -15.47 -10.31
N TYR A 273 1.27 -16.54 -9.81
CA TYR A 273 -0.18 -16.76 -9.79
C TYR A 273 -0.92 -15.74 -8.91
N GLY A 274 -0.41 -15.49 -7.72
CA GLY A 274 -1.00 -14.49 -6.84
C GLY A 274 -0.94 -13.09 -7.44
N MET A 275 0.18 -12.74 -8.06
CA MET A 275 0.32 -11.44 -8.76
C MET A 275 -0.60 -11.36 -9.98
N TRP A 276 -0.73 -12.42 -10.76
CA TRP A 276 -1.64 -12.46 -11.90
C TRP A 276 -3.11 -12.32 -11.48
N PHE A 277 -3.51 -13.02 -10.43
CA PHE A 277 -4.84 -12.91 -9.87
C PHE A 277 -5.16 -11.47 -9.44
N PHE A 278 -4.31 -10.86 -8.60
CA PHE A 278 -4.56 -9.50 -8.11
C PHE A 278 -4.38 -8.43 -9.19
N GLY A 279 -3.49 -8.63 -10.16
CA GLY A 279 -3.37 -7.76 -11.33
C GLY A 279 -4.64 -7.74 -12.17
N THR A 280 -5.24 -8.92 -12.37
CA THR A 280 -6.54 -9.06 -13.05
C THR A 280 -7.66 -8.41 -12.23
N CYS A 281 -7.73 -8.65 -10.92
CA CYS A 281 -8.71 -8.00 -10.03
C CYS A 281 -8.59 -6.47 -10.06
N ALA A 282 -7.36 -5.94 -10.08
CA ALA A 282 -7.12 -4.50 -10.15
C ALA A 282 -7.61 -3.91 -11.49
N ALA A 283 -7.35 -4.59 -12.61
CA ALA A 283 -7.83 -4.19 -13.93
C ALA A 283 -9.37 -4.25 -14.02
N VAL A 284 -9.98 -5.32 -13.52
CA VAL A 284 -11.45 -5.46 -13.48
C VAL A 284 -12.06 -4.35 -12.63
N ALA A 285 -11.56 -4.10 -11.42
CA ALA A 285 -12.04 -3.00 -10.57
C ALA A 285 -11.89 -1.64 -11.26
N ALA A 286 -10.74 -1.40 -11.93
CA ALA A 286 -10.45 -0.17 -12.64
C ALA A 286 -11.39 0.07 -13.82
N TRP A 287 -11.72 -0.98 -14.59
CA TRP A 287 -12.52 -0.86 -15.83
C TRP A 287 -14.02 -1.04 -15.64
N THR A 288 -14.45 -1.58 -14.50
CA THR A 288 -15.88 -1.77 -14.22
C THR A 288 -16.37 -0.88 -13.08
N LEU A 289 -15.93 -1.16 -11.84
CA LEU A 289 -16.45 -0.50 -10.65
C LEU A 289 -16.12 0.99 -10.63
N VAL A 290 -14.86 1.35 -10.90
CA VAL A 290 -14.44 2.76 -10.87
C VAL A 290 -15.02 3.53 -12.05
N GLN A 291 -15.19 2.91 -13.23
CA GLN A 291 -15.84 3.59 -14.35
C GLN A 291 -17.32 3.89 -14.08
N ARG A 292 -18.01 3.03 -13.34
CA ARG A 292 -19.44 3.21 -13.01
C ARG A 292 -19.66 4.16 -11.82
N HIS A 293 -18.79 4.08 -10.81
CA HIS A 293 -19.02 4.72 -9.51
C HIS A 293 -17.90 5.66 -9.05
N GLY A 294 -16.87 5.90 -9.87
CA GLY A 294 -15.65 6.64 -9.51
C GLY A 294 -15.79 8.16 -9.40
N GLU A 295 -16.94 8.73 -9.72
CA GLU A 295 -17.25 10.13 -9.43
C GLU A 295 -18.47 10.18 -8.52
N PRO A 296 -18.44 10.95 -7.42
CA PRO A 296 -19.63 11.19 -6.62
C PRO A 296 -20.68 11.82 -7.56
N GLN A 297 -21.87 11.23 -7.63
CA GLN A 297 -23.01 11.91 -8.21
C GLN A 297 -23.28 13.10 -7.29
N HIS A 298 -22.98 14.29 -7.76
CA HIS A 298 -23.45 15.52 -7.15
C HIS A 298 -24.95 15.57 -7.39
N GLY A 299 -25.71 15.10 -6.39
CA GLY A 299 -27.15 15.33 -6.27
C GLY A 299 -27.39 16.63 -5.53
#